data_4954e02bffd8dff6f2fa319512fb2892
#
_entry.id   4954e02bffd8dff6f2fa319512fb2892
#
_cell.length_a   1.000
_cell.length_b   1.000
_cell.length_c   1.000
_cell.angle_alpha   90.00
_cell.angle_beta   90.00
_cell.angle_gamma   90.00
#
_symmetry.space_group_name_H-M   'P 1'
#
loop_
_entity.id
_entity.type
_entity.pdbx_description
1 polymer ?
#
loop_
_entity_poly.entity_id
_entity_poly.type
_entity_poly.pdbx_seq_one_letter_code
_entity_poly.pdbx_strand_id
1 'polypeptide(L)'
;SLVGSEMCIRDSGSKEEQKKLDWLRKRPYTLLFLDGAHENYDLLAQYPVEERFGGRVQALGGNVYHVCRGSVLELEGKKYLCFGGTESPDKEEREAGYNWWPQEMPSDEEYAACEANLEANGWQVDYVLTHDAPSRFLDFTSLAVGESNRLHLFLDKVLLKLTYEKWFFGCYHKDVALSTKSRCVFCDVIPMGERHAKR
;
A
#
# COMPACT_ATOMS: atom_id res chain seq x y z
N SER A 1 -8.22 -1.63 -13.65
CA SER A 1 -7.24 -1.33 -12.59
C SER A 1 -6.05 -2.28 -12.67
N LEU A 2 -4.88 -1.82 -12.31
CA LEU A 2 -3.62 -2.57 -12.32
C LEU A 2 -2.95 -2.42 -10.95
N VAL A 3 -2.30 -3.46 -10.47
CA VAL A 3 -1.49 -3.47 -9.25
C VAL A 3 -0.04 -3.74 -9.62
N GLY A 4 0.86 -2.92 -9.13
CA GLY A 4 2.30 -3.10 -9.23
C GLY A 4 2.97 -2.56 -7.96
N SER A 5 4.17 -2.99 -7.67
CA SER A 5 4.95 -2.61 -6.50
C SER A 5 6.23 -1.89 -6.90
N GLU A 6 6.85 -1.18 -5.98
CA GLU A 6 8.16 -0.56 -6.08
C GLU A 6 8.26 0.71 -6.93
N MET A 7 7.67 1.77 -6.43
CA MET A 7 8.08 3.10 -6.85
C MET A 7 8.08 4.05 -5.65
N CYS A 8 9.26 4.36 -5.11
CA CYS A 8 9.42 5.49 -4.19
C CYS A 8 9.08 6.77 -4.96
N ILE A 9 7.91 7.33 -4.71
CA ILE A 9 7.43 8.51 -5.42
C ILE A 9 7.92 9.78 -4.73
N ARG A 10 8.19 9.71 -3.42
CA ARG A 10 8.68 10.84 -2.61
C ARG A 10 9.75 10.38 -1.63
N ASP A 11 10.92 10.04 -2.15
CA ASP A 11 12.08 9.59 -1.38
C ASP A 11 12.97 10.77 -0.95
N SER A 12 13.58 11.45 -1.88
CA SER A 12 14.64 12.45 -1.61
C SER A 12 14.24 13.90 -1.87
N GLY A 13 13.13 14.16 -2.56
CA GLY A 13 12.77 15.48 -3.06
C GLY A 13 13.72 16.01 -4.14
N SER A 14 14.51 15.14 -4.76
CA SER A 14 15.48 15.50 -5.79
C SER A 14 14.82 16.06 -7.06
N LYS A 15 15.58 16.79 -7.87
CA LYS A 15 15.10 17.27 -9.17
C LYS A 15 14.70 16.14 -10.11
N GLU A 16 15.32 14.98 -10.01
CA GLU A 16 15.00 13.80 -10.81
C GLU A 16 13.68 13.17 -10.38
N GLU A 17 13.47 13.04 -9.09
CA GLU A 17 12.20 12.60 -8.52
C GLU A 17 11.06 13.56 -8.90
N GLN A 18 11.28 14.87 -8.79
CA GLN A 18 10.30 15.86 -9.22
C GLN A 18 9.94 15.72 -10.72
N LYS A 19 10.93 15.47 -11.58
CA LYS A 19 10.67 15.18 -13.01
C LYS A 19 9.84 13.91 -13.22
N LYS A 20 10.10 12.84 -12.46
CA LYS A 20 9.31 11.61 -12.50
C LYS A 20 7.86 11.88 -12.08
N LEU A 21 7.67 12.59 -10.96
CA LEU A 21 6.34 12.98 -10.47
C LEU A 21 5.59 13.83 -11.51
N ASP A 22 6.26 14.83 -12.10
CA ASP A 22 5.66 15.68 -13.14
C ASP A 22 5.32 14.89 -14.42
N TRP A 23 6.09 13.86 -14.73
CA TRP A 23 5.77 12.93 -15.80
C TRP A 23 4.53 12.10 -15.48
N LEU A 24 4.42 11.56 -14.24
CA LEU A 24 3.25 10.81 -13.77
C LEU A 24 1.99 11.65 -13.78
N ARG A 25 2.07 12.91 -13.31
CA ARG A 25 0.96 13.87 -13.29
C ARG A 25 0.33 14.12 -14.66
N LYS A 26 1.11 13.96 -15.73
CA LYS A 26 0.66 14.15 -17.11
C LYS A 26 0.07 12.90 -17.76
N ARG A 27 0.00 11.77 -17.04
CA ARG A 27 -0.57 10.54 -17.59
C ARG A 27 -2.09 10.61 -17.68
N PRO A 28 -2.71 9.97 -18.69
CA PRO A 28 -4.16 9.98 -18.88
C PRO A 28 -4.91 9.02 -17.92
N TYR A 29 -4.20 8.29 -17.07
CA TYR A 29 -4.75 7.37 -16.09
C TYR A 29 -4.54 7.89 -14.66
N THR A 30 -5.38 7.43 -13.75
CA THR A 30 -5.21 7.68 -12.31
C THR A 30 -4.18 6.71 -11.74
N LEU A 31 -3.21 7.23 -11.00
CA LEU A 31 -2.24 6.47 -10.24
C LEU A 31 -2.56 6.59 -8.76
N LEU A 32 -2.83 5.47 -8.13
CA LEU A 32 -2.95 5.33 -6.68
C LEU A 32 -1.75 4.54 -6.18
N PHE A 33 -1.06 5.02 -5.13
CA PHE A 33 0.05 4.29 -4.56
C PHE A 33 -0.05 4.22 -3.03
N LEU A 34 0.58 3.20 -2.47
CA LEU A 34 0.77 3.02 -1.04
C LEU A 34 2.20 3.42 -0.69
N ASP A 35 2.37 3.98 0.48
CA ASP A 35 3.69 4.23 1.04
C ASP A 35 4.36 2.92 1.47
N GLY A 36 5.67 2.89 1.35
CA GLY A 36 6.52 1.76 1.73
C GLY A 36 7.68 2.19 2.61
N ALA A 37 8.79 1.47 2.53
CA ALA A 37 10.08 1.89 3.08
C ALA A 37 10.61 3.12 2.33
N HIS A 38 11.40 3.93 3.02
CA HIS A 38 12.17 5.06 2.45
C HIS A 38 11.34 6.21 1.85
N GLU A 39 10.05 6.28 2.10
CA GLU A 39 9.26 7.46 1.74
C GLU A 39 9.66 8.65 2.62
N ASN A 40 9.77 9.83 2.02
CA ASN A 40 9.95 11.07 2.76
C ASN A 40 8.58 11.57 3.27
N TYR A 41 8.25 11.19 4.51
CA TYR A 41 6.94 11.51 5.10
C TYR A 41 6.75 13.00 5.36
N ASP A 42 7.82 13.78 5.55
CA ASP A 42 7.74 15.23 5.66
C ASP A 42 7.30 15.88 4.34
N LEU A 43 7.72 15.31 3.21
CA LEU A 43 7.26 15.74 1.89
C LEU A 43 5.83 15.25 1.60
N LEU A 44 5.47 14.03 1.99
CA LEU A 44 4.11 13.53 1.86
C LEU A 44 3.13 14.35 2.69
N ALA A 45 3.50 14.73 3.93
CA ALA A 45 2.67 15.53 4.82
C ALA A 45 2.31 16.93 4.26
N GLN A 46 3.02 17.42 3.26
CA GLN A 46 2.72 18.71 2.62
C GLN A 46 1.51 18.64 1.68
N TYR A 47 1.09 17.45 1.27
CA TYR A 47 -0.06 17.30 0.38
C TYR A 47 -1.36 17.21 1.16
N PRO A 48 -2.42 17.92 0.70
CA PRO A 48 -3.71 17.90 1.39
C PRO A 48 -4.34 16.52 1.34
N VAL A 49 -4.94 16.13 2.46
CA VAL A 49 -5.80 14.95 2.52
C VAL A 49 -7.20 15.34 2.05
N GLU A 50 -7.76 14.55 1.15
CA GLU A 50 -9.13 14.71 0.64
C GLU A 50 -9.88 13.37 0.65
N GLU A 51 -11.22 13.44 0.71
CA GLU A 51 -12.08 12.28 0.49
C GLU A 51 -12.27 12.07 -1.01
N ARG A 52 -11.80 10.92 -1.50
CA ARG A 52 -11.94 10.55 -2.91
C ARG A 52 -11.98 9.05 -3.08
N PHE A 53 -12.69 8.58 -4.10
CA PHE A 53 -12.86 7.15 -4.36
C PHE A 53 -13.48 6.36 -3.18
N GLY A 54 -14.26 7.01 -2.32
CA GLY A 54 -14.86 6.40 -1.13
C GLY A 54 -13.95 6.34 0.11
N GLY A 55 -12.71 6.83 0.04
CA GLY A 55 -11.75 6.84 1.14
C GLY A 55 -10.84 8.06 1.12
N ARG A 56 -9.86 8.09 2.02
CA ARG A 56 -8.94 9.21 2.20
C ARG A 56 -7.68 9.05 1.37
N VAL A 57 -7.31 10.10 0.65
CA VAL A 57 -6.10 10.15 -0.18
C VAL A 57 -5.40 11.50 -0.02
N GLN A 58 -4.10 11.54 -0.31
CA GLN A 58 -3.37 12.80 -0.48
C GLN A 58 -3.18 13.05 -1.97
N ALA A 59 -3.57 14.25 -2.43
CA ALA A 59 -3.50 14.63 -3.84
C ALA A 59 -2.11 15.21 -4.16
N LEU A 60 -1.28 14.44 -4.89
CA LEU A 60 0.05 14.89 -5.28
C LEU A 60 0.04 15.79 -6.54
N GLY A 61 -1.13 16.01 -7.11
CA GLY A 61 -1.36 16.78 -8.33
C GLY A 61 -1.55 15.92 -9.59
N GLY A 62 -2.24 16.47 -10.58
CA GLY A 62 -2.71 15.69 -11.72
C GLY A 62 -3.62 14.55 -11.27
N ASN A 63 -3.36 13.35 -11.77
CA ASN A 63 -4.09 12.14 -11.40
C ASN A 63 -3.26 11.20 -10.48
N VAL A 64 -2.39 11.75 -9.61
CA VAL A 64 -1.52 10.97 -8.72
C VAL A 64 -1.96 11.17 -7.27
N TYR A 65 -2.23 10.07 -6.59
CA TYR A 65 -2.73 10.07 -5.21
C TYR A 65 -1.99 9.05 -4.36
N HIS A 66 -1.53 9.48 -3.19
CA HIS A 66 -1.15 8.60 -2.09
C HIS A 66 -2.39 8.17 -1.33
N VAL A 67 -2.59 6.89 -1.12
CA VAL A 67 -3.76 6.37 -0.39
C VAL A 67 -3.43 6.33 1.10
N CYS A 68 -4.20 7.05 1.91
CA CYS A 68 -4.02 7.03 3.35
C CYS A 68 -4.28 5.63 3.91
N ARG A 69 -3.45 5.20 4.84
CA ARG A 69 -3.51 3.87 5.45
C ARG A 69 -4.87 3.56 6.05
N GLY A 70 -5.36 2.35 5.82
CA GLY A 70 -6.65 1.89 6.30
C GLY A 70 -7.86 2.41 5.51
N SER A 71 -7.66 3.14 4.43
CA SER A 71 -8.75 3.53 3.54
C SER A 71 -9.35 2.34 2.82
N VAL A 72 -10.68 2.32 2.72
CA VAL A 72 -11.40 1.39 1.84
C VAL A 72 -11.88 2.20 0.64
N LEU A 73 -11.23 1.99 -0.51
CA LEU A 73 -11.58 2.66 -1.76
C LEU A 73 -12.65 1.88 -2.50
N GLU A 74 -13.49 2.59 -3.26
CA GLU A 74 -14.42 1.99 -4.20
C GLU A 74 -14.03 2.38 -5.64
N LEU A 75 -13.61 1.39 -6.42
CA LEU A 75 -13.17 1.56 -7.80
C LEU A 75 -13.90 0.53 -8.67
N GLU A 76 -14.60 1.02 -9.71
CA GLU A 76 -15.34 0.17 -10.66
C GLU A 76 -16.33 -0.80 -9.97
N GLY A 77 -16.96 -0.36 -8.87
CA GLY A 77 -17.91 -1.15 -8.08
C GLY A 77 -17.28 -2.24 -7.21
N LYS A 78 -15.96 -2.20 -7.03
CA LYS A 78 -15.19 -3.11 -6.16
C LYS A 78 -14.57 -2.33 -5.01
N LYS A 79 -14.52 -2.96 -3.82
CA LYS A 79 -13.93 -2.40 -2.60
C LYS A 79 -12.50 -2.87 -2.43
N TYR A 80 -11.61 -1.91 -2.13
CA TYR A 80 -10.19 -2.14 -1.95
C TYR A 80 -9.76 -1.63 -0.57
N LEU A 81 -9.40 -2.52 0.35
CA LEU A 81 -8.66 -2.12 1.54
C LEU A 81 -7.23 -1.78 1.14
N CYS A 82 -6.76 -0.60 1.51
CA CYS A 82 -5.43 -0.11 1.22
C CYS A 82 -4.66 0.16 2.52
N PHE A 83 -3.47 -0.42 2.68
CA PHE A 83 -2.67 -0.20 3.87
C PHE A 83 -1.16 -0.21 3.54
N GLY A 84 -0.54 0.97 3.56
CA GLY A 84 0.90 1.16 3.38
C GLY A 84 1.69 0.90 4.65
N GLY A 85 2.97 1.20 4.59
CA GLY A 85 3.92 1.08 5.68
C GLY A 85 4.65 -0.26 5.72
N THR A 86 5.82 -0.20 6.32
CA THR A 86 6.69 -1.34 6.63
C THR A 86 7.73 -0.88 7.66
N GLU A 87 8.53 -1.78 8.16
CA GLU A 87 9.69 -1.46 8.99
C GLU A 87 10.97 -1.70 8.19
N SER A 88 11.76 -0.66 7.97
CA SER A 88 13.06 -0.80 7.29
C SER A 88 14.01 -1.67 8.09
N PRO A 89 14.54 -2.76 7.51
CA PRO A 89 15.45 -3.65 8.21
C PRO A 89 16.80 -2.98 8.53
N ASP A 90 17.15 -1.91 7.83
CA ASP A 90 18.39 -1.15 7.95
C ASP A 90 18.21 0.20 8.69
N LYS A 91 17.09 0.38 9.41
CA LYS A 91 16.78 1.64 10.12
C LYS A 91 17.88 2.11 11.07
N GLU A 92 18.60 1.17 11.69
CA GLU A 92 19.71 1.47 12.61
C GLU A 92 20.94 2.07 11.91
N GLU A 93 21.07 1.89 10.59
CA GLU A 93 22.14 2.43 9.75
C GLU A 93 21.74 3.76 9.09
N ARG A 94 20.53 4.24 9.36
CA ARG A 94 19.92 5.42 8.72
C ARG A 94 19.77 6.59 9.67
N GLU A 95 19.67 7.78 9.09
CA GLU A 95 19.50 9.04 9.81
C GLU A 95 18.03 9.49 9.73
N ALA A 96 17.39 9.62 10.93
CA ALA A 96 16.02 10.04 11.05
C ALA A 96 15.81 11.47 10.50
N GLY A 97 14.77 11.65 9.67
CA GLY A 97 14.44 12.93 9.03
C GLY A 97 15.32 13.27 7.81
N TYR A 98 16.21 12.37 7.41
CA TYR A 98 17.05 12.53 6.22
C TYR A 98 16.83 11.41 5.21
N ASN A 99 17.01 10.15 5.63
CA ASN A 99 16.84 8.98 4.76
C ASN A 99 16.02 7.85 5.43
N TRP A 100 15.41 8.14 6.57
CA TRP A 100 14.49 7.28 7.29
C TRP A 100 13.54 8.11 8.17
N TRP A 101 12.31 7.67 8.30
CA TRP A 101 11.27 8.30 9.13
C TRP A 101 10.56 7.26 9.98
N PRO A 102 10.35 7.54 11.31
CA PRO A 102 9.57 6.65 12.18
C PRO A 102 8.14 6.38 11.67
N GLN A 103 7.62 7.27 10.83
CA GLN A 103 6.32 7.18 10.18
C GLN A 103 6.23 6.03 9.16
N GLU A 104 7.34 5.34 8.82
CA GLU A 104 7.27 4.09 8.08
C GLU A 104 6.35 3.08 8.78
N MET A 105 6.39 3.05 10.12
CA MET A 105 5.45 2.27 10.93
C MET A 105 4.16 3.04 11.16
N PRO A 106 3.00 2.39 10.98
CA PRO A 106 1.72 3.03 11.20
C PRO A 106 1.52 3.48 12.66
N SER A 107 0.84 4.60 12.84
CA SER A 107 0.44 5.12 14.14
C SER A 107 -0.78 4.36 14.73
N ASP A 108 -1.05 4.57 16.02
CA ASP A 108 -2.22 4.01 16.69
C ASP A 108 -3.52 4.50 16.07
N GLU A 109 -3.55 5.75 15.63
CA GLU A 109 -4.69 6.37 14.96
C GLU A 109 -4.95 5.74 13.59
N GLU A 110 -3.89 5.39 12.84
CA GLU A 110 -4.02 4.73 11.53
C GLU A 110 -4.53 3.29 11.68
N TYR A 111 -4.07 2.54 12.68
CA TYR A 111 -4.63 1.22 13.00
C TYR A 111 -6.10 1.32 13.40
N ALA A 112 -6.45 2.25 14.29
CA ALA A 112 -7.83 2.45 14.74
C ALA A 112 -8.75 2.90 13.57
N ALA A 113 -8.28 3.80 12.72
CA ALA A 113 -9.01 4.24 11.53
C ALA A 113 -9.27 3.08 10.56
N CYS A 114 -8.29 2.20 10.35
CA CYS A 114 -8.46 1.01 9.54
C CYS A 114 -9.55 0.09 10.11
N GLU A 115 -9.51 -0.20 11.40
CA GLU A 115 -10.52 -1.03 12.06
C GLU A 115 -11.93 -0.41 11.93
N ALA A 116 -12.06 0.90 12.16
CA ALA A 116 -13.33 1.60 12.00
C ALA A 116 -13.87 1.54 10.56
N ASN A 117 -13.00 1.72 9.57
CA ASN A 117 -13.38 1.59 8.16
C ASN A 117 -13.81 0.15 7.80
N LEU A 118 -13.12 -0.85 8.33
CA LEU A 118 -13.49 -2.25 8.14
C LEU A 118 -14.82 -2.58 8.82
N GLU A 119 -15.07 -2.10 10.04
CA GLU A 119 -16.37 -2.21 10.72
C GLU A 119 -17.48 -1.59 9.88
N ALA A 120 -17.30 -0.37 9.38
CA ALA A 120 -18.28 0.33 8.53
C ALA A 120 -18.57 -0.42 7.22
N ASN A 121 -17.62 -1.24 6.74
CA ASN A 121 -17.78 -2.10 5.58
C ASN A 121 -18.15 -3.56 5.94
N GLY A 122 -18.54 -3.84 7.18
CA GLY A 122 -18.95 -5.18 7.63
C GLY A 122 -17.83 -6.22 7.53
N TRP A 123 -16.56 -5.80 7.61
CA TRP A 123 -15.38 -6.65 7.44
C TRP A 123 -15.39 -7.44 6.12
N GLN A 124 -15.83 -6.79 5.05
CA GLN A 124 -15.88 -7.38 3.72
C GLN A 124 -15.40 -6.40 2.66
N VAL A 125 -14.40 -6.82 1.86
CA VAL A 125 -13.88 -6.11 0.70
C VAL A 125 -13.62 -7.12 -0.43
N ASP A 126 -13.48 -6.63 -1.67
CA ASP A 126 -13.10 -7.51 -2.78
C ASP A 126 -11.59 -7.74 -2.78
N TYR A 127 -10.81 -6.68 -2.60
CA TYR A 127 -9.36 -6.72 -2.71
C TYR A 127 -8.67 -6.08 -1.50
N VAL A 128 -7.53 -6.63 -1.14
CA VAL A 128 -6.63 -6.04 -0.14
C VAL A 128 -5.31 -5.72 -0.81
N LEU A 129 -4.87 -4.49 -0.66
CA LEU A 129 -3.59 -3.99 -1.17
C LEU A 129 -2.78 -3.49 0.03
N THR A 130 -1.65 -4.14 0.30
CA THR A 130 -0.75 -3.72 1.38
C THR A 130 0.67 -3.58 0.85
N HIS A 131 1.50 -2.75 1.50
CA HIS A 131 2.92 -2.75 1.18
C HIS A 131 3.59 -3.97 1.83
N ASP A 132 3.41 -4.16 3.13
CA ASP A 132 3.89 -5.34 3.86
C ASP A 132 2.82 -6.44 3.93
N ALA A 133 3.10 -7.56 4.58
CA ALA A 133 2.25 -8.74 4.61
C ALA A 133 1.90 -9.19 6.05
N PRO A 134 0.80 -9.92 6.26
CA PRO A 134 0.58 -10.67 7.48
C PRO A 134 1.74 -11.64 7.76
N SER A 135 2.16 -11.81 9.01
CA SER A 135 3.24 -12.74 9.37
C SER A 135 2.93 -14.17 8.90
N ARG A 136 1.67 -14.56 8.96
CA ARG A 136 1.19 -15.87 8.49
C ARG A 136 1.41 -16.14 7.00
N PHE A 137 1.55 -15.11 6.17
CA PHE A 137 1.92 -15.31 4.77
C PHE A 137 3.42 -15.61 4.65
N LEU A 138 4.22 -15.10 5.57
CA LEU A 138 5.68 -15.19 5.55
C LEU A 138 6.17 -16.51 6.16
N ASP A 139 5.47 -17.04 7.17
CA ASP A 139 5.83 -18.27 7.91
C ASP A 139 6.01 -19.50 7.00
N PHE A 140 5.28 -19.58 5.90
CA PHE A 140 5.30 -20.72 4.96
C PHE A 140 6.10 -20.44 3.69
N THR A 141 6.88 -19.36 3.66
CA THR A 141 7.59 -18.94 2.46
C THR A 141 9.05 -18.58 2.79
N SER A 142 9.89 -18.57 1.77
CA SER A 142 11.24 -18.04 1.89
C SER A 142 11.25 -16.50 1.90
N LEU A 143 10.13 -15.85 2.22
CA LEU A 143 10.00 -14.39 2.25
C LEU A 143 10.22 -13.82 3.65
N ALA A 144 10.13 -14.62 4.71
CA ALA A 144 10.34 -14.16 6.08
C ALA A 144 11.75 -13.58 6.25
N VAL A 145 11.80 -12.34 6.72
CA VAL A 145 13.04 -11.65 7.07
C VAL A 145 12.87 -11.08 8.48
N GLY A 146 13.57 -11.66 9.44
CA GLY A 146 13.55 -11.20 10.82
C GLY A 146 12.32 -11.58 11.64
N GLU A 147 12.13 -10.93 12.78
CA GLU A 147 11.00 -11.14 13.67
C GLU A 147 9.76 -10.38 13.21
N SER A 148 8.58 -10.90 13.56
CA SER A 148 7.31 -10.21 13.28
C SER A 148 7.20 -8.92 14.09
N ASN A 149 6.92 -7.82 13.41
CA ASN A 149 6.69 -6.53 14.03
C ASN A 149 5.19 -6.28 14.28
N ARG A 150 4.87 -5.10 14.82
CA ARG A 150 3.50 -4.69 15.15
C ARG A 150 2.58 -4.66 13.92
N LEU A 151 3.08 -4.22 12.76
CA LEU A 151 2.30 -4.17 11.52
C LEU A 151 1.91 -5.57 11.05
N HIS A 152 2.85 -6.53 11.07
CA HIS A 152 2.59 -7.92 10.73
C HIS A 152 1.47 -8.50 11.60
N LEU A 153 1.54 -8.28 12.93
CA LEU A 153 0.53 -8.77 13.88
C LEU A 153 -0.84 -8.10 13.67
N PHE A 154 -0.85 -6.81 13.33
CA PHE A 154 -2.09 -6.13 12.96
C PHE A 154 -2.71 -6.71 11.69
N LEU A 155 -1.90 -6.94 10.66
CA LEU A 155 -2.36 -7.55 9.41
C LEU A 155 -2.83 -8.99 9.61
N ASP A 156 -2.22 -9.75 10.54
CA ASP A 156 -2.72 -11.07 10.97
C ASP A 156 -4.11 -10.99 11.59
N LYS A 157 -4.36 -9.98 12.45
CA LYS A 157 -5.69 -9.74 13.02
C LYS A 157 -6.71 -9.42 11.93
N VAL A 158 -6.35 -8.59 10.97
CA VAL A 158 -7.19 -8.28 9.81
C VAL A 158 -7.47 -9.54 8.99
N LEU A 159 -6.43 -10.32 8.67
CA LEU A 159 -6.53 -11.56 7.91
C LEU A 159 -7.52 -12.56 8.52
N LEU A 160 -7.58 -12.66 9.86
CA LEU A 160 -8.45 -13.59 10.58
C LEU A 160 -9.94 -13.20 10.52
N LYS A 161 -10.25 -11.92 10.39
CA LYS A 161 -11.62 -11.40 10.48
C LYS A 161 -12.20 -11.00 9.12
N LEU A 162 -11.33 -10.59 8.19
CA LEU A 162 -11.72 -10.01 6.91
C LEU A 162 -12.16 -11.06 5.89
N THR A 163 -13.29 -10.84 5.24
CA THR A 163 -13.71 -11.56 4.03
C THR A 163 -13.21 -10.82 2.80
N TYR A 164 -12.45 -11.48 1.93
CA TYR A 164 -11.87 -10.88 0.72
C TYR A 164 -11.69 -11.91 -0.40
N GLU A 165 -11.57 -11.44 -1.65
CA GLU A 165 -11.29 -12.28 -2.83
C GLU A 165 -9.79 -12.48 -3.03
N LYS A 166 -9.00 -11.38 -3.04
CA LYS A 166 -7.56 -11.40 -3.28
C LYS A 166 -6.84 -10.41 -2.36
N TRP A 167 -5.63 -10.79 -1.94
CA TRP A 167 -4.70 -9.96 -1.19
C TRP A 167 -3.38 -9.86 -1.96
N PHE A 168 -3.00 -8.64 -2.32
CA PHE A 168 -1.73 -8.34 -2.96
C PHE A 168 -0.86 -7.52 -2.02
N PHE A 169 0.43 -7.85 -1.98
CA PHE A 169 1.40 -7.14 -1.15
C PHE A 169 2.74 -7.04 -1.88
N GLY A 170 3.56 -6.04 -1.53
CA GLY A 170 4.88 -5.78 -2.09
C GLY A 170 6.02 -6.16 -1.16
N CYS A 171 6.94 -5.21 -0.92
CA CYS A 171 8.05 -5.23 0.04
C CYS A 171 9.16 -6.27 -0.19
N TYR A 172 8.85 -7.47 -0.65
CA TYR A 172 9.77 -8.62 -0.67
C TYR A 172 10.51 -8.83 -2.00
N HIS A 173 10.36 -7.92 -2.95
CA HIS A 173 11.01 -7.95 -4.28
C HIS A 173 10.86 -9.28 -5.01
N LYS A 174 9.68 -9.90 -4.94
CA LYS A 174 9.36 -11.18 -5.59
C LYS A 174 7.97 -11.16 -6.22
N ASP A 175 7.84 -11.86 -7.32
CA ASP A 175 6.55 -12.14 -7.97
C ASP A 175 6.19 -13.59 -7.69
N VAL A 176 5.39 -13.83 -6.63
CA VAL A 176 5.02 -15.19 -6.21
C VAL A 176 3.59 -15.26 -5.68
N ALA A 177 2.83 -16.23 -6.18
CA ALA A 177 1.53 -16.57 -5.63
C ALA A 177 1.71 -17.53 -4.44
N LEU A 178 1.30 -17.09 -3.25
CA LEU A 178 1.35 -17.92 -2.04
C LEU A 178 0.15 -18.87 -1.95
N SER A 179 -0.97 -18.44 -2.49
CA SER A 179 -2.22 -19.20 -2.56
C SER A 179 -3.07 -18.70 -3.73
N THR A 180 -4.26 -19.28 -3.88
CA THR A 180 -5.25 -18.76 -4.83
C THR A 180 -5.75 -17.37 -4.48
N LYS A 181 -5.57 -16.92 -3.22
CA LYS A 181 -6.07 -15.65 -2.71
C LYS A 181 -4.97 -14.61 -2.40
N SER A 182 -3.71 -15.02 -2.28
CA SER A 182 -2.62 -14.13 -1.85
C SER A 182 -1.43 -14.19 -2.78
N ARG A 183 -0.87 -13.01 -3.11
CA ARG A 183 0.25 -12.87 -4.03
C ARG A 183 1.16 -11.73 -3.63
N CYS A 184 2.46 -12.01 -3.57
CA CYS A 184 3.51 -11.01 -3.55
C CYS A 184 3.73 -10.49 -4.98
N VAL A 185 3.85 -9.18 -5.14
CA VAL A 185 4.00 -8.51 -6.44
C VAL A 185 5.21 -7.59 -6.40
N PHE A 186 6.04 -7.68 -7.44
CA PHE A 186 7.22 -6.83 -7.60
C PHE A 186 7.29 -6.20 -8.99
N CYS A 187 7.67 -6.96 -10.01
CA CYS A 187 7.76 -6.49 -11.39
C CYS A 187 6.48 -6.76 -12.19
N ASP A 188 5.66 -7.69 -11.74
CA ASP A 188 4.41 -8.03 -12.42
C ASP A 188 3.39 -6.88 -12.34
N VAL A 189 2.61 -6.73 -13.39
CA VAL A 189 1.45 -5.85 -13.44
C VAL A 189 0.19 -6.71 -13.60
N ILE A 190 -0.66 -6.69 -12.58
CA ILE A 190 -1.81 -7.58 -12.47
C ILE A 190 -3.10 -6.84 -12.82
N PRO A 191 -3.81 -7.23 -13.88
CA PRO A 191 -5.13 -6.69 -14.18
C PRO A 191 -6.12 -7.07 -13.08
N MET A 192 -6.85 -6.08 -12.56
CA MET A 192 -7.92 -6.26 -11.59
C MET A 192 -9.27 -6.10 -12.32
N GLY A 193 -10.14 -7.07 -12.17
CA GLY A 193 -11.45 -7.10 -12.83
C GLY A 193 -11.59 -8.21 -13.89
N GLU A 194 -12.81 -8.43 -14.33
CA GLU A 194 -13.09 -9.40 -15.39
C GLU A 194 -12.47 -8.91 -16.72
N ARG A 195 -11.70 -9.77 -17.36
CA ARG A 195 -11.34 -9.55 -18.75
C ARG A 195 -12.65 -9.59 -19.55
N HIS A 196 -13.14 -8.46 -20.02
CA HIS A 196 -14.09 -8.48 -21.11
C HIS A 196 -13.38 -9.18 -22.28
N ALA A 197 -13.70 -10.45 -22.47
CA ALA A 197 -13.27 -11.16 -23.67
C ALA A 197 -13.79 -10.34 -24.86
N LYS A 198 -12.87 -9.69 -25.58
CA LYS A 198 -13.19 -9.11 -26.89
C LYS A 198 -13.67 -10.28 -27.75
N ARG A 199 -14.96 -10.30 -28.04
CA ARG A 199 -15.52 -11.10 -29.13
C ARG A 199 -15.09 -10.54 -30.47
#